data_259c86e41774dfcb2844888430d05e14
#
_entry.id   259c86e41774dfcb2844888430d05e14
#
_cell.length_a   1.000
_cell.length_b   1.000
_cell.length_c   1.000
_cell.angle_alpha   90.00
_cell.angle_beta   90.00
_cell.angle_gamma   90.00
#
_symmetry.space_group_name_H-M   'P 1'
#
loop_
_entity.id
_entity.type
_entity.pdbx_description
1 polymer ?
#
loop_
_entity_poly.entity_id
_entity_poly.type
_entity_poly.pdbx_seq_one_letter_code
_entity_poly.pdbx_strand_id
1 'polypeptide(L)'
;LDVISQAVEAAGYKLGEDVTFAMDAASSEFATQNADGSYTYTFKREGGVVRNSDEMVEWYKHLTSKYPIISIEDGLAEDDWDGFKKLTDAIGDKVQLVGDDLFVTNTKRLADGIAKGIANSILIKVNQIGTLTETLDAIEMAKKAGYTAVVSHRSGETEDDTIADIAVATNAGQIKTGSASRTDRMAKYNQLLRIEDDLADEAIYEGKKAFYNIRLK
;
A
#
# COMPACT_ATOMS: atom_id res chain seq x y z
N LEU A 1 2.71 4.06 -16.53
CA LEU A 1 4.06 3.90 -15.96
C LEU A 1 5.15 4.44 -16.89
N ASP A 2 5.12 4.17 -18.21
CA ASP A 2 6.16 4.66 -19.16
C ASP A 2 6.35 6.19 -19.11
N VAL A 3 5.25 6.97 -19.07
CA VAL A 3 5.32 8.44 -19.00
C VAL A 3 5.96 8.90 -17.68
N ILE A 4 5.63 8.25 -16.57
CA ILE A 4 6.22 8.59 -15.26
C ILE A 4 7.72 8.22 -15.26
N SER A 5 8.09 7.08 -15.84
CA SER A 5 9.50 6.68 -15.99
C SER A 5 10.31 7.74 -16.74
N GLN A 6 9.80 8.20 -17.89
CA GLN A 6 10.43 9.27 -18.67
C GLN A 6 10.53 10.59 -17.88
N ALA A 7 9.52 10.92 -17.07
CA ALA A 7 9.54 12.13 -16.24
C ALA A 7 10.62 12.04 -15.13
N VAL A 8 10.78 10.87 -14.51
CA VAL A 8 11.83 10.62 -13.50
C VAL A 8 13.22 10.84 -14.12
N GLU A 9 13.47 10.24 -15.28
CA GLU A 9 14.75 10.37 -16.00
C GLU A 9 14.99 11.81 -16.45
N ALA A 10 13.97 12.49 -17.00
CA ALA A 10 14.06 13.89 -17.41
C ALA A 10 14.33 14.84 -16.23
N ALA A 11 13.91 14.49 -15.03
CA ALA A 11 14.20 15.22 -13.80
C ALA A 11 15.62 14.93 -13.23
N GLY A 12 16.39 14.04 -13.86
CA GLY A 12 17.74 13.70 -13.46
C GLY A 12 17.84 12.64 -12.36
N TYR A 13 16.74 11.95 -12.06
CA TYR A 13 16.69 10.86 -11.07
C TYR A 13 16.79 9.49 -11.75
N LYS A 14 17.26 8.50 -10.99
CA LYS A 14 17.39 7.11 -11.44
C LYS A 14 16.18 6.31 -11.01
N LEU A 15 15.45 5.80 -12.00
CA LEU A 15 14.32 4.91 -11.77
C LEU A 15 14.79 3.57 -11.14
N GLY A 16 14.14 3.17 -10.05
CA GLY A 16 14.49 1.97 -9.28
C GLY A 16 15.53 2.22 -8.18
N GLU A 17 16.34 3.28 -8.27
CA GLU A 17 17.29 3.68 -7.22
C GLU A 17 16.72 4.82 -6.36
N ASP A 18 16.50 5.99 -6.98
CA ASP A 18 16.00 7.19 -6.31
C ASP A 18 14.47 7.20 -6.22
N VAL A 19 13.80 6.68 -7.25
CA VAL A 19 12.34 6.62 -7.36
C VAL A 19 11.89 5.21 -7.70
N THR A 20 10.94 4.69 -6.95
CA THR A 20 10.24 3.42 -7.22
C THR A 20 8.74 3.68 -7.34
N PHE A 21 7.99 2.72 -7.90
CA PHE A 21 6.55 2.84 -8.03
C PHE A 21 5.82 2.10 -6.91
N ALA A 22 4.78 2.75 -6.40
CA ALA A 22 3.72 2.13 -5.60
C ALA A 22 2.39 2.32 -6.34
N MET A 23 1.60 1.27 -6.41
CA MET A 23 0.31 1.27 -7.10
C MET A 23 -0.81 1.01 -6.10
N ASP A 24 -1.90 1.76 -6.23
CA ASP A 24 -3.19 1.41 -5.66
C ASP A 24 -4.10 1.00 -6.83
N ALA A 25 -4.36 -0.30 -6.95
CA ALA A 25 -5.14 -0.85 -8.05
C ALA A 25 -6.65 -0.75 -7.81
N ALA A 26 -7.07 -0.69 -6.53
CA ALA A 26 -8.47 -0.66 -6.11
C ALA A 26 -9.33 -1.68 -6.88
N SER A 27 -8.88 -2.93 -6.93
CA SER A 27 -9.39 -3.92 -7.90
C SER A 27 -10.85 -4.31 -7.66
N SER A 28 -11.41 -4.07 -6.48
CA SER A 28 -12.85 -4.23 -6.21
C SER A 28 -13.72 -3.38 -7.13
N GLU A 29 -13.24 -2.21 -7.59
CA GLU A 29 -13.97 -1.29 -8.47
C GLU A 29 -14.24 -1.85 -9.89
N PHE A 30 -13.46 -2.83 -10.33
CA PHE A 30 -13.61 -3.45 -11.64
C PHE A 30 -13.73 -4.98 -11.59
N ALA A 31 -13.90 -5.52 -10.38
CA ALA A 31 -14.15 -6.94 -10.16
C ALA A 31 -15.63 -7.29 -10.24
N THR A 32 -15.92 -8.52 -10.57
CA THR A 32 -17.25 -9.13 -10.51
C THR A 32 -17.11 -10.53 -9.93
N GLN A 33 -17.86 -10.84 -8.89
CA GLN A 33 -17.96 -12.19 -8.37
C GLN A 33 -18.95 -12.98 -9.23
N ASN A 34 -18.51 -14.13 -9.73
CA ASN A 34 -19.32 -15.03 -10.53
C ASN A 34 -20.22 -15.93 -9.64
N ALA A 35 -21.19 -16.58 -10.25
CA ALA A 35 -22.12 -17.47 -9.53
C ALA A 35 -21.45 -18.68 -8.87
N ASP A 36 -20.28 -19.07 -9.34
CA ASP A 36 -19.44 -20.15 -8.77
C ASP A 36 -18.49 -19.68 -7.68
N GLY A 37 -18.53 -18.39 -7.32
CA GLY A 37 -17.68 -17.77 -6.32
C GLY A 37 -16.32 -17.27 -6.84
N SER A 38 -15.96 -17.57 -8.08
CA SER A 38 -14.74 -17.04 -8.71
C SER A 38 -14.88 -15.56 -9.04
N TYR A 39 -13.75 -14.89 -9.37
CA TYR A 39 -13.73 -13.46 -9.71
C TYR A 39 -13.27 -13.24 -11.15
N THR A 40 -13.85 -12.22 -11.79
CA THR A 40 -13.39 -11.66 -13.05
C THR A 40 -13.16 -10.16 -12.91
N TYR A 41 -12.13 -9.65 -13.58
CA TYR A 41 -11.65 -8.27 -13.55
C TYR A 41 -11.73 -7.68 -14.94
N THR A 42 -12.57 -6.65 -15.12
CA THR A 42 -12.86 -6.07 -16.44
C THR A 42 -12.18 -4.72 -16.63
N PHE A 43 -11.19 -4.67 -17.49
CA PHE A 43 -10.41 -3.47 -17.82
C PHE A 43 -11.12 -2.66 -18.91
N LYS A 44 -12.11 -1.86 -18.51
CA LYS A 44 -12.96 -1.07 -19.45
C LYS A 44 -12.15 -0.15 -20.35
N ARG A 45 -11.07 0.45 -19.84
CA ARG A 45 -10.20 1.38 -20.60
C ARG A 45 -9.22 0.67 -21.52
N GLU A 46 -9.04 -0.63 -21.39
CA GLU A 46 -8.23 -1.49 -22.25
C GLU A 46 -9.11 -2.26 -23.25
N GLY A 47 -10.21 -1.68 -23.69
CA GLY A 47 -11.12 -2.32 -24.65
C GLY A 47 -11.99 -3.44 -24.05
N GLY A 48 -12.15 -3.48 -22.73
CA GLY A 48 -12.98 -4.49 -22.06
C GLY A 48 -12.28 -5.84 -21.87
N VAL A 49 -10.95 -5.85 -21.82
CA VAL A 49 -10.19 -7.07 -21.49
C VAL A 49 -10.65 -7.62 -20.15
N VAL A 50 -10.95 -8.90 -20.08
CA VAL A 50 -11.36 -9.61 -18.86
C VAL A 50 -10.24 -10.54 -18.42
N ARG A 51 -9.92 -10.54 -17.14
CA ARG A 51 -8.95 -11.45 -16.51
C ARG A 51 -9.61 -12.14 -15.31
N ASN A 52 -9.29 -13.41 -15.10
CA ASN A 52 -9.58 -14.07 -13.82
C ASN A 52 -8.46 -13.80 -12.80
N SER A 53 -8.59 -14.32 -11.57
CA SER A 53 -7.61 -14.07 -10.50
C SER A 53 -6.20 -14.57 -10.85
N ASP A 54 -6.07 -15.72 -11.54
CA ASP A 54 -4.77 -16.26 -11.95
C ASP A 54 -4.12 -15.38 -13.04
N GLU A 55 -4.90 -14.89 -13.99
CA GLU A 55 -4.44 -13.98 -15.04
C GLU A 55 -4.06 -12.60 -14.46
N MET A 56 -4.72 -12.15 -13.39
CA MET A 56 -4.31 -10.96 -12.64
C MET A 56 -2.94 -11.15 -11.99
N VAL A 57 -2.70 -12.31 -11.37
CA VAL A 57 -1.38 -12.64 -10.78
C VAL A 57 -0.28 -12.59 -11.85
N GLU A 58 -0.50 -13.22 -13.01
CA GLU A 58 0.47 -13.20 -14.11
C GLU A 58 0.67 -11.77 -14.66
N TRP A 59 -0.38 -10.95 -14.70
CA TRP A 59 -0.28 -9.56 -15.11
C TRP A 59 0.59 -8.73 -14.14
N TYR A 60 0.43 -8.90 -12.81
CA TYR A 60 1.28 -8.24 -11.82
C TYR A 60 2.73 -8.74 -11.88
N LYS A 61 2.97 -10.03 -12.10
CA LYS A 61 4.31 -10.57 -12.33
C LYS A 61 4.97 -9.90 -13.54
N HIS A 62 4.23 -9.73 -14.63
CA HIS A 62 4.72 -9.02 -15.81
C HIS A 62 5.05 -7.56 -15.50
N LEU A 63 4.14 -6.82 -14.85
CA LEU A 63 4.37 -5.41 -14.51
C LEU A 63 5.57 -5.21 -13.59
N THR A 64 5.71 -6.02 -12.55
CA THR A 64 6.82 -5.94 -11.59
C THR A 64 8.16 -6.41 -12.18
N SER A 65 8.13 -7.17 -13.26
CA SER A 65 9.35 -7.51 -14.03
C SER A 65 9.80 -6.37 -14.95
N LYS A 66 8.86 -5.56 -15.44
CA LYS A 66 9.11 -4.46 -16.38
C LYS A 66 9.42 -3.14 -15.69
N TYR A 67 8.78 -2.86 -14.56
CA TYR A 67 8.89 -1.60 -13.84
C TYR A 67 9.36 -1.83 -12.40
N PRO A 68 10.05 -0.89 -11.77
CA PRO A 68 10.47 -0.99 -10.38
C PRO A 68 9.31 -0.72 -9.42
N ILE A 69 8.29 -1.56 -9.48
CA ILE A 69 7.13 -1.53 -8.58
C ILE A 69 7.52 -2.24 -7.29
N ILE A 70 7.51 -1.50 -6.19
CA ILE A 70 7.88 -1.99 -4.86
C ILE A 70 6.66 -2.30 -4.00
N SER A 71 5.48 -1.73 -4.33
CA SER A 71 4.26 -1.88 -3.54
C SER A 71 3.02 -1.92 -4.45
N ILE A 72 2.08 -2.81 -4.15
CA ILE A 72 0.77 -2.91 -4.78
C ILE A 72 -0.29 -2.98 -3.69
N GLU A 73 -1.20 -2.01 -3.68
CA GLU A 73 -2.36 -1.93 -2.80
C GLU A 73 -3.57 -2.48 -3.53
N ASP A 74 -4.35 -3.32 -2.83
CA ASP A 74 -5.59 -3.94 -3.30
C ASP A 74 -5.50 -4.49 -4.74
N GLY A 75 -4.47 -5.31 -4.97
CA GLY A 75 -4.22 -5.91 -6.28
C GLY A 75 -5.31 -6.84 -6.78
N LEU A 76 -6.18 -7.31 -5.89
CA LEU A 76 -7.36 -8.12 -6.17
C LEU A 76 -8.56 -7.60 -5.37
N ALA A 77 -9.76 -8.11 -5.64
CA ALA A 77 -10.97 -7.72 -4.91
C ALA A 77 -10.89 -8.11 -3.43
N GLU A 78 -11.49 -7.31 -2.56
CA GLU A 78 -11.42 -7.41 -1.09
C GLU A 78 -11.87 -8.76 -0.52
N ASP A 79 -12.67 -9.52 -1.26
CA ASP A 79 -13.15 -10.84 -0.88
C ASP A 79 -12.54 -11.97 -1.75
N ASP A 80 -11.65 -11.68 -2.71
CA ASP A 80 -10.89 -12.67 -3.48
C ASP A 80 -9.64 -13.14 -2.70
N TRP A 81 -9.87 -13.76 -1.55
CA TRP A 81 -8.82 -14.19 -0.64
C TRP A 81 -7.92 -15.27 -1.23
N ASP A 82 -8.47 -16.18 -2.03
CA ASP A 82 -7.70 -17.20 -2.72
C ASP A 82 -6.78 -16.60 -3.79
N GLY A 83 -7.27 -15.60 -4.52
CA GLY A 83 -6.47 -14.82 -5.46
C GLY A 83 -5.35 -14.05 -4.74
N PHE A 84 -5.65 -13.36 -3.64
CA PHE A 84 -4.63 -12.69 -2.82
C PHE A 84 -3.56 -13.66 -2.30
N LYS A 85 -3.97 -14.89 -1.90
CA LYS A 85 -2.99 -15.92 -1.50
C LYS A 85 -2.04 -16.26 -2.65
N LYS A 86 -2.58 -16.50 -3.85
CA LYS A 86 -1.78 -16.79 -5.04
C LYS A 86 -0.85 -15.62 -5.39
N LEU A 87 -1.34 -14.38 -5.31
CA LEU A 87 -0.53 -13.19 -5.55
C LEU A 87 0.62 -13.09 -4.55
N THR A 88 0.32 -13.33 -3.26
CA THR A 88 1.32 -13.30 -2.19
C THR A 88 2.40 -14.35 -2.41
N ASP A 89 2.02 -15.58 -2.75
CA ASP A 89 2.96 -16.65 -3.04
C ASP A 89 3.83 -16.37 -4.28
N ALA A 90 3.28 -15.66 -5.26
CA ALA A 90 3.95 -15.39 -6.52
C ALA A 90 4.99 -14.26 -6.44
N ILE A 91 4.69 -13.17 -5.73
CA ILE A 91 5.52 -11.95 -5.72
C ILE A 91 5.74 -11.32 -4.34
N GLY A 92 5.11 -11.81 -3.29
CA GLY A 92 5.16 -11.20 -1.96
C GLY A 92 6.54 -11.18 -1.29
N ASP A 93 7.52 -11.96 -1.79
CA ASP A 93 8.91 -11.89 -1.35
C ASP A 93 9.70 -10.69 -1.91
N LYS A 94 9.18 -10.04 -2.95
CA LYS A 94 9.82 -8.94 -3.69
C LYS A 94 8.99 -7.67 -3.74
N VAL A 95 7.70 -7.77 -3.50
CA VAL A 95 6.74 -6.67 -3.62
C VAL A 95 5.90 -6.60 -2.34
N GLN A 96 5.80 -5.41 -1.77
CA GLN A 96 4.86 -5.15 -0.69
C GLN A 96 3.44 -5.25 -1.23
N LEU A 97 2.63 -6.12 -0.65
CA LEU A 97 1.22 -6.29 -0.97
C LEU A 97 0.38 -5.73 0.17
N VAL A 98 -0.24 -4.60 -0.07
CA VAL A 98 -0.99 -3.84 0.93
C VAL A 98 -2.47 -4.20 0.84
N GLY A 99 -3.06 -4.60 1.96
CA GLY A 99 -4.51 -4.72 2.07
C GLY A 99 -5.12 -3.44 2.65
N ASP A 100 -5.89 -2.72 1.82
CA ASP A 100 -6.76 -1.62 2.23
C ASP A 100 -8.18 -2.16 2.49
N ASP A 101 -8.98 -2.31 1.46
CA ASP A 101 -10.34 -2.87 1.57
C ASP A 101 -10.33 -4.34 2.01
N LEU A 102 -9.26 -5.06 1.72
CA LEU A 102 -9.02 -6.42 2.20
C LEU A 102 -9.06 -6.50 3.74
N PHE A 103 -8.44 -5.56 4.46
CA PHE A 103 -8.27 -5.60 5.91
C PHE A 103 -9.07 -4.53 6.66
N VAL A 104 -9.44 -3.42 6.01
CA VAL A 104 -10.22 -2.29 6.55
C VAL A 104 -9.75 -1.79 7.93
N THR A 105 -8.43 -1.79 8.16
CA THR A 105 -7.80 -1.46 9.46
C THR A 105 -8.34 -2.33 10.62
N ASN A 106 -8.91 -3.49 10.33
CA ASN A 106 -9.57 -4.34 11.31
C ASN A 106 -8.68 -5.50 11.77
N THR A 107 -8.42 -5.59 13.07
CA THR A 107 -7.52 -6.60 13.66
C THR A 107 -8.00 -8.04 13.44
N LYS A 108 -9.29 -8.31 13.33
CA LYS A 108 -9.80 -9.65 13.07
C LYS A 108 -9.53 -10.08 11.63
N ARG A 109 -9.84 -9.21 10.65
CA ARG A 109 -9.53 -9.48 9.24
C ARG A 109 -8.02 -9.60 9.03
N LEU A 110 -7.23 -8.75 9.69
CA LEU A 110 -5.76 -8.82 9.63
C LEU A 110 -5.25 -10.15 10.21
N ALA A 111 -5.75 -10.58 11.37
CA ALA A 111 -5.37 -11.85 11.98
C ALA A 111 -5.68 -13.05 11.05
N ASP A 112 -6.85 -13.04 10.42
CA ASP A 112 -7.23 -14.06 9.43
C ASP A 112 -6.28 -14.07 8.22
N GLY A 113 -5.92 -12.88 7.71
CA GLY A 113 -4.96 -12.73 6.61
C GLY A 113 -3.56 -13.23 6.97
N ILE A 114 -3.07 -12.88 8.17
CA ILE A 114 -1.79 -13.36 8.70
C ILE A 114 -1.80 -14.90 8.80
N ALA A 115 -2.85 -15.47 9.39
CA ALA A 115 -2.97 -16.92 9.55
C ALA A 115 -2.98 -17.68 8.22
N LYS A 116 -3.51 -17.07 7.17
CA LYS A 116 -3.56 -17.64 5.80
C LYS A 116 -2.34 -17.28 4.95
N GLY A 117 -1.45 -16.40 5.42
CA GLY A 117 -0.30 -15.91 4.64
C GLY A 117 -0.74 -15.10 3.43
N ILE A 118 -1.68 -14.17 3.61
CA ILE A 118 -2.28 -13.32 2.59
C ILE A 118 -1.81 -11.89 2.77
N ALA A 119 -1.32 -11.26 1.71
CA ALA A 119 -0.65 -9.97 1.73
C ALA A 119 0.62 -9.98 2.61
N ASN A 120 1.25 -8.84 2.83
CA ASN A 120 2.39 -8.67 3.73
C ASN A 120 2.48 -7.24 4.28
N SER A 121 1.41 -6.46 4.10
CA SER A 121 1.27 -5.08 4.58
C SER A 121 -0.21 -4.74 4.77
N ILE A 122 -0.49 -3.78 5.64
CA ILE A 122 -1.84 -3.23 5.86
C ILE A 122 -1.85 -1.73 5.63
N LEU A 123 -2.91 -1.21 4.99
CA LEU A 123 -3.19 0.21 4.99
C LEU A 123 -3.94 0.58 6.28
N ILE A 124 -3.53 1.67 6.90
CA ILE A 124 -4.08 2.17 8.17
C ILE A 124 -4.86 3.44 7.92
N LYS A 125 -6.15 3.38 8.13
CA LYS A 125 -7.08 4.50 8.07
C LYS A 125 -7.77 4.66 9.42
N VAL A 126 -7.36 5.65 10.22
CA VAL A 126 -7.82 5.84 11.61
C VAL A 126 -9.34 5.90 11.72
N ASN A 127 -10.00 6.60 10.80
CA ASN A 127 -11.47 6.74 10.81
C ASN A 127 -12.22 5.53 10.22
N GLN A 128 -11.54 4.54 9.64
CA GLN A 128 -12.18 3.34 9.10
C GLN A 128 -12.51 2.36 10.23
N ILE A 129 -11.59 2.16 11.17
CA ILE A 129 -11.84 1.37 12.39
C ILE A 129 -12.50 2.22 13.47
N GLY A 130 -12.17 3.52 13.58
CA GLY A 130 -12.91 4.52 14.33
C GLY A 130 -12.32 4.94 15.67
N THR A 131 -11.37 4.22 16.24
CA THR A 131 -10.66 4.64 17.46
C THR A 131 -9.15 4.57 17.29
N LEU A 132 -8.43 5.43 18.01
CA LEU A 132 -6.97 5.42 18.00
C LEU A 132 -6.43 4.11 18.60
N THR A 133 -7.05 3.60 19.65
CA THR A 133 -6.64 2.33 20.29
C THR A 133 -6.67 1.17 19.28
N GLU A 134 -7.78 0.97 18.59
CA GLU A 134 -7.89 -0.09 17.57
C GLU A 134 -6.93 0.12 16.40
N THR A 135 -6.68 1.38 16.03
CA THR A 135 -5.68 1.74 15.01
C THR A 135 -4.28 1.30 15.43
N LEU A 136 -3.87 1.63 16.66
CA LEU A 136 -2.57 1.23 17.21
C LEU A 136 -2.46 -0.29 17.36
N ASP A 137 -3.52 -0.95 17.78
CA ASP A 137 -3.58 -2.43 17.87
C ASP A 137 -3.38 -3.09 16.51
N ALA A 138 -3.97 -2.53 15.43
CA ALA A 138 -3.78 -3.03 14.07
C ALA A 138 -2.32 -2.86 13.59
N ILE A 139 -1.71 -1.69 13.83
CA ILE A 139 -0.30 -1.42 13.51
C ILE A 139 0.61 -2.39 14.26
N GLU A 140 0.40 -2.55 15.56
CA GLU A 140 1.22 -3.43 16.40
C GLU A 140 1.08 -4.90 15.99
N MET A 141 -0.14 -5.35 15.68
CA MET A 141 -0.39 -6.70 15.18
C MET A 141 0.33 -6.96 13.86
N ALA A 142 0.26 -6.03 12.91
CA ALA A 142 0.97 -6.13 11.63
C ALA A 142 2.48 -6.28 11.86
N LYS A 143 3.07 -5.39 12.63
CA LYS A 143 4.52 -5.39 12.95
C LYS A 143 4.97 -6.70 13.61
N LYS A 144 4.22 -7.21 14.58
CA LYS A 144 4.52 -8.50 15.26
C LYS A 144 4.48 -9.67 14.30
N ALA A 145 3.68 -9.60 13.25
CA ALA A 145 3.60 -10.62 12.21
C ALA A 145 4.65 -10.46 11.09
N GLY A 146 5.49 -9.42 11.14
CA GLY A 146 6.43 -9.09 10.09
C GLY A 146 5.81 -8.37 8.88
N TYR A 147 4.56 -7.91 9.02
CA TYR A 147 3.91 -7.06 8.02
C TYR A 147 4.31 -5.61 8.24
N THR A 148 4.37 -4.83 7.18
CA THR A 148 4.47 -3.38 7.26
C THR A 148 3.10 -2.73 7.44
N ALA A 149 3.09 -1.48 7.90
CA ALA A 149 1.89 -0.66 7.99
C ALA A 149 2.11 0.64 7.21
N VAL A 150 1.15 1.03 6.38
CA VAL A 150 1.16 2.28 5.64
C VAL A 150 0.08 3.18 6.20
N VAL A 151 0.45 4.25 6.90
CA VAL A 151 -0.52 5.21 7.45
C VAL A 151 -1.07 6.07 6.31
N SER A 152 -2.39 6.15 6.19
CA SER A 152 -3.04 6.71 5.01
C SER A 152 -4.01 7.82 5.31
N HIS A 153 -4.04 8.79 4.40
CA HIS A 153 -5.11 9.76 4.26
C HIS A 153 -6.41 9.12 3.73
N ARG A 154 -7.43 9.95 3.53
CA ARG A 154 -8.65 9.61 2.79
C ARG A 154 -8.78 10.49 1.55
N SER A 155 -9.64 10.08 0.59
CA SER A 155 -9.93 10.91 -0.59
C SER A 155 -10.60 12.24 -0.21
N GLY A 156 -11.53 12.23 0.75
CA GLY A 156 -12.15 13.41 1.35
C GLY A 156 -11.37 13.89 2.57
N GLU A 157 -10.23 14.54 2.37
CA GLU A 157 -9.27 14.91 3.42
C GLU A 157 -9.46 16.37 3.89
N THR A 158 -8.91 16.68 5.06
CA THR A 158 -8.82 18.01 5.64
C THR A 158 -7.35 18.39 5.91
N GLU A 159 -7.12 19.59 6.47
CA GLU A 159 -5.78 20.02 6.89
C GLU A 159 -5.33 19.43 8.24
N ASP A 160 -6.13 18.56 8.87
CA ASP A 160 -5.70 17.80 10.03
C ASP A 160 -4.47 16.96 9.69
N ASP A 161 -3.44 17.02 10.52
CA ASP A 161 -2.12 16.44 10.28
C ASP A 161 -1.76 15.29 11.22
N THR A 162 -2.68 14.87 12.09
CA THR A 162 -2.51 13.80 13.09
C THR A 162 -1.95 12.50 12.52
N ILE A 163 -2.25 12.15 11.26
CA ILE A 163 -1.70 10.93 10.65
C ILE A 163 -0.18 10.97 10.46
N ALA A 164 0.42 12.17 10.36
CA ALA A 164 1.87 12.31 10.32
C ALA A 164 2.48 11.97 11.69
N ASP A 165 1.88 12.46 12.78
CA ASP A 165 2.29 12.13 14.15
C ASP A 165 2.18 10.61 14.39
N ILE A 166 1.07 9.98 13.99
CA ILE A 166 0.86 8.53 14.12
C ILE A 166 1.93 7.76 13.35
N ALA A 167 2.24 8.16 12.11
CA ALA A 167 3.23 7.47 11.28
C ALA A 167 4.61 7.46 11.93
N VAL A 168 5.03 8.61 12.51
CA VAL A 168 6.32 8.73 13.18
C VAL A 168 6.30 8.06 14.56
N ALA A 169 5.29 8.34 15.40
CA ALA A 169 5.20 7.82 16.76
C ALA A 169 5.13 6.28 16.81
N THR A 170 4.56 5.66 15.79
CA THR A 170 4.51 4.20 15.68
C THR A 170 5.68 3.59 14.93
N ASN A 171 6.61 4.39 14.39
CA ASN A 171 7.64 3.91 13.46
C ASN A 171 7.04 3.06 12.33
N ALA A 172 5.92 3.49 11.75
CA ALA A 172 5.31 2.80 10.61
C ALA A 172 6.23 2.84 9.38
N GLY A 173 7.06 3.87 9.27
CA GLY A 173 8.06 4.05 8.22
C GLY A 173 7.47 4.44 6.87
N GLN A 174 6.14 4.44 6.74
CA GLN A 174 5.45 4.71 5.48
C GLN A 174 4.18 5.54 5.72
N ILE A 175 3.95 6.50 4.84
CA ILE A 175 2.73 7.31 4.81
C ILE A 175 2.24 7.47 3.37
N LYS A 176 0.93 7.31 3.15
CA LYS A 176 0.23 7.58 1.89
C LYS A 176 -0.63 8.82 2.09
N THR A 177 -0.17 9.99 1.62
CA THR A 177 -0.85 11.26 1.91
C THR A 177 -1.05 12.20 0.71
N GLY A 178 -0.96 11.67 -0.50
CA GLY A 178 -1.16 12.42 -1.73
C GLY A 178 0.11 13.11 -2.24
N SER A 179 -0.01 13.83 -3.35
CA SER A 179 1.09 14.58 -3.92
C SER A 179 1.34 15.89 -3.16
N ALA A 180 2.50 16.51 -3.37
CA ALA A 180 2.87 17.81 -2.80
C ALA A 180 2.07 18.97 -3.45
N SER A 181 0.75 18.84 -3.45
CA SER A 181 -0.20 19.85 -3.91
C SER A 181 -1.50 19.75 -3.11
N ARG A 182 -2.25 20.85 -2.99
CA ARG A 182 -3.40 21.04 -2.10
C ARG A 182 -2.99 21.10 -0.63
N THR A 183 -3.58 22.05 0.11
CA THR A 183 -3.23 22.32 1.52
C THR A 183 -3.56 21.15 2.45
N ASP A 184 -4.64 20.42 2.18
CA ASP A 184 -5.04 19.22 2.91
C ASP A 184 -4.00 18.08 2.82
N ARG A 185 -3.15 18.04 1.80
CA ARG A 185 -2.02 17.10 1.67
C ARG A 185 -0.73 17.70 2.23
N MET A 186 -0.47 18.98 1.89
CA MET A 186 0.74 19.67 2.35
C MET A 186 0.82 19.81 3.87
N ALA A 187 -0.32 19.87 4.57
CA ALA A 187 -0.37 19.90 6.03
C ALA A 187 0.42 18.74 6.64
N LYS A 188 0.26 17.52 6.13
CA LYS A 188 0.96 16.33 6.61
C LYS A 188 2.47 16.38 6.34
N TYR A 189 2.86 16.83 5.14
CA TYR A 189 4.28 17.02 4.83
C TYR A 189 4.92 18.09 5.72
N ASN A 190 4.23 19.21 5.96
CA ASN A 190 4.70 20.25 6.85
C ASN A 190 4.81 19.74 8.30
N GLN A 191 3.90 18.87 8.74
CA GLN A 191 3.97 18.26 10.07
C GLN A 191 5.16 17.32 10.18
N LEU A 192 5.45 16.52 9.17
CA LEU A 192 6.66 15.68 9.15
C LEU A 192 7.94 16.52 9.28
N LEU A 193 8.01 17.68 8.61
CA LEU A 193 9.14 18.61 8.74
C LEU A 193 9.25 19.19 10.16
N ARG A 194 8.13 19.52 10.83
CA ARG A 194 8.15 19.99 12.24
C ARG A 194 8.63 18.88 13.17
N ILE A 195 8.15 17.65 12.97
CA ILE A 195 8.59 16.50 13.78
C ILE A 195 10.09 16.25 13.57
N GLU A 196 10.60 16.36 12.34
CA GLU A 196 12.03 16.24 12.04
C GLU A 196 12.85 17.30 12.78
N ASP A 197 12.38 18.56 12.79
CA ASP A 197 13.02 19.66 13.52
C ASP A 197 13.03 19.43 15.04
N ASP A 198 11.90 18.94 15.60
CA ASP A 198 11.77 18.62 17.03
C ASP A 198 12.67 17.44 17.44
N LEU A 199 12.83 16.43 16.59
CA LEU A 199 13.66 15.25 16.85
C LEU A 199 15.16 15.52 16.62
N ALA A 200 15.49 16.52 15.82
CA ALA A 200 16.87 16.90 15.50
C ALA A 200 17.72 15.68 15.07
N ASP A 201 18.82 15.42 15.77
CA ASP A 201 19.75 14.31 15.45
C ASP A 201 19.16 12.91 15.68
N GLU A 202 18.00 12.80 16.34
CA GLU A 202 17.28 11.53 16.54
C GLU A 202 16.35 11.19 15.34
N ALA A 203 16.11 12.14 14.44
CA ALA A 203 15.30 11.92 13.26
C ALA A 203 16.01 10.97 12.28
N ILE A 204 15.31 9.89 11.90
CA ILE A 204 15.82 8.88 10.96
C ILE A 204 14.84 8.70 9.84
N TYR A 205 15.32 8.84 8.59
CA TYR A 205 14.57 8.43 7.40
C TYR A 205 15.11 7.09 6.89
N GLU A 206 14.36 6.02 7.12
CA GLU A 206 14.78 4.66 6.79
C GLU A 206 14.82 4.36 5.28
N GLY A 207 14.12 5.17 4.47
CA GLY A 207 14.06 4.96 3.02
C GLY A 207 13.59 3.54 2.67
N LYS A 208 14.37 2.86 1.84
CA LYS A 208 14.05 1.49 1.41
C LYS A 208 14.00 0.47 2.56
N LYS A 209 14.66 0.72 3.69
CA LYS A 209 14.65 -0.19 4.85
C LYS A 209 13.28 -0.26 5.52
N ALA A 210 12.40 0.72 5.31
CA ALA A 210 11.01 0.67 5.76
C ALA A 210 10.22 -0.50 5.15
N PHE A 211 10.71 -1.08 4.06
CA PHE A 211 10.14 -2.26 3.40
C PHE A 211 10.79 -3.56 3.91
N TYR A 212 10.87 -3.74 5.23
CA TYR A 212 11.53 -4.88 5.87
C TYR A 212 10.84 -6.23 5.61
N ASN A 213 9.62 -6.21 5.10
CA ASN A 213 8.79 -7.37 4.76
C ASN A 213 9.13 -8.01 3.40
N ILE A 214 10.00 -7.37 2.60
CA ILE A 214 10.37 -7.84 1.26
C ILE A 214 11.89 -7.83 1.06
N ARG A 215 12.34 -8.59 0.05
CA ARG A 215 13.75 -8.63 -0.35
C ARG A 215 13.98 -7.59 -1.46
N LEU A 216 14.42 -6.39 -1.09
CA LEU A 216 14.86 -5.40 -2.06
C LEU A 216 16.20 -5.81 -2.67
N LYS A 217 16.30 -5.67 -3.99
CA LYS A 217 17.55 -5.87 -4.73
C LYS A 217 18.48 -4.69 -4.58
#